data_743523a4dc8923f893a3af012c2c10d1
#
_entry.id   743523a4dc8923f893a3af012c2c10d1
#
_cell.length_a   1.000
_cell.length_b   1.000
_cell.length_c   1.000
_cell.angle_alpha   90.00
_cell.angle_beta   90.00
_cell.angle_gamma   90.00
#
_symmetry.space_group_name_H-M   'P 1'
#
loop_
_entity.id
_entity.type
_entity.pdbx_description
1 polymer ?
#
loop_
_entity_poly.entity_id
_entity_poly.type
_entity_poly.pdbx_seq_one_letter_code
_entity_poly.pdbx_strand_id
1 'polypeptide(L)'
;MKTPVFLLTGFLGSGKTTLLNRALKEPALANTAVVVNELGEIGLDNLVIAQATDNVVLLDAGCLCCANTGALHETLADLDGRRARGEIPPFERVIIETSGAADPAPLLNVLLGHPLVTAAYAFEATVCAIDAQHFLHSRGEYPELDKQAAIAERFYVTKRDLADPQPVLAFLRELNPEAEILASPAELFSSYDGAKKYKVSFQGPIRSRAHFSGIRAHAFRPPAPITWAGWAAWSRLAREEFGARLIRVKGLLQIDDRIAFVQGVQGVFHPPQQVHDWPDADHANRLVCISRDIPEEDIALTLPALNTPAGTQAIYSMQQLREKA
;
A
#
# COMPACT_ATOMS: atom_id res chain seq x y z
N MET A 1 10.51 -19.40 -6.06
CA MET A 1 10.02 -18.03 -6.35
C MET A 1 8.86 -17.77 -5.41
N LYS A 2 8.72 -16.58 -4.81
CA LYS A 2 7.58 -16.27 -3.91
C LYS A 2 6.34 -15.98 -4.75
N THR A 3 5.17 -16.38 -4.23
CA THR A 3 3.89 -16.12 -4.90
C THR A 3 3.50 -14.63 -4.73
N PRO A 4 3.24 -13.89 -5.82
CA PRO A 4 2.82 -12.49 -5.73
C PRO A 4 1.43 -12.36 -5.10
N VAL A 5 1.27 -11.35 -4.22
CA VAL A 5 0.01 -11.03 -3.53
C VAL A 5 -0.39 -9.59 -3.81
N PHE A 6 -1.64 -9.41 -4.18
CA PHE A 6 -2.28 -8.11 -4.39
C PHE A 6 -3.39 -7.92 -3.36
N LEU A 7 -3.53 -6.69 -2.86
CA LEU A 7 -4.63 -6.29 -2.00
C LEU A 7 -5.60 -5.42 -2.81
N LEU A 8 -6.85 -5.85 -2.97
CA LEU A 8 -7.90 -5.07 -3.61
C LEU A 8 -8.75 -4.39 -2.55
N THR A 9 -8.76 -3.07 -2.56
CA THR A 9 -9.55 -2.23 -1.67
C THR A 9 -10.38 -1.21 -2.45
N GLY A 10 -11.15 -0.42 -1.75
CA GLY A 10 -12.04 0.61 -2.28
C GLY A 10 -13.35 0.63 -1.49
N PHE A 11 -14.00 1.76 -1.42
CA PHE A 11 -15.18 1.96 -0.58
C PHE A 11 -16.39 1.10 -1.01
N LEU A 12 -17.41 1.05 -0.16
CA LEU A 12 -18.67 0.38 -0.46
C LEU A 12 -19.26 0.88 -1.78
N GLY A 13 -19.68 -0.03 -2.65
CA GLY A 13 -20.24 0.31 -3.95
C GLY A 13 -19.24 0.85 -4.99
N SER A 14 -17.93 0.89 -4.70
CA SER A 14 -16.90 1.35 -5.65
C SER A 14 -16.68 0.39 -6.84
N GLY A 15 -17.28 -0.78 -6.83
CA GLY A 15 -17.19 -1.75 -7.92
C GLY A 15 -15.99 -2.70 -7.83
N LYS A 16 -15.42 -2.96 -6.63
CA LYS A 16 -14.33 -3.91 -6.40
C LYS A 16 -14.61 -5.29 -6.99
N THR A 17 -15.70 -5.92 -6.56
CA THR A 17 -16.09 -7.26 -7.01
C THR A 17 -16.37 -7.30 -8.51
N THR A 18 -16.97 -6.25 -9.08
CA THR A 18 -17.14 -6.12 -10.54
C THR A 18 -15.81 -6.04 -11.27
N LEU A 19 -14.87 -5.25 -10.72
CA LEU A 19 -13.51 -5.15 -11.25
C LEU A 19 -12.78 -6.48 -11.18
N LEU A 20 -12.85 -7.16 -10.03
CA LEU A 20 -12.23 -8.48 -9.81
C LEU A 20 -12.78 -9.50 -10.80
N ASN A 21 -14.10 -9.62 -10.93
CA ASN A 21 -14.75 -10.53 -11.88
C ASN A 21 -14.36 -10.23 -13.33
N ARG A 22 -14.17 -8.96 -13.68
CA ARG A 22 -13.71 -8.58 -15.00
C ARG A 22 -12.23 -8.95 -15.20
N ALA A 23 -11.39 -8.73 -14.20
CA ALA A 23 -9.98 -9.08 -14.22
C ALA A 23 -9.77 -10.61 -14.36
N LEU A 24 -10.52 -11.41 -13.62
CA LEU A 24 -10.40 -12.88 -13.64
C LEU A 24 -10.80 -13.51 -14.99
N LYS A 25 -11.50 -12.79 -15.87
CA LYS A 25 -11.79 -13.22 -17.24
C LYS A 25 -10.61 -13.01 -18.22
N GLU A 26 -9.61 -12.24 -17.80
CA GLU A 26 -8.42 -11.98 -18.62
C GLU A 26 -7.50 -13.22 -18.60
N PRO A 27 -7.08 -13.77 -19.76
CA PRO A 27 -6.21 -14.94 -19.80
C PRO A 27 -4.90 -14.77 -19.02
N ALA A 28 -4.38 -13.53 -18.95
CA ALA A 28 -3.18 -13.20 -18.19
C ALA A 28 -3.34 -13.35 -16.66
N LEU A 29 -4.57 -13.44 -16.18
CA LEU A 29 -4.91 -13.64 -14.78
C LEU A 29 -5.49 -15.03 -14.48
N ALA A 30 -5.35 -15.97 -15.40
CA ALA A 30 -5.61 -17.38 -15.11
C ALA A 30 -4.77 -17.87 -13.92
N ASN A 31 -5.19 -18.94 -13.26
CA ASN A 31 -4.50 -19.50 -12.09
C ASN A 31 -4.33 -18.49 -10.93
N THR A 32 -5.37 -17.74 -10.63
CA THR A 32 -5.42 -16.79 -9.52
C THR A 32 -6.20 -17.37 -8.34
N ALA A 33 -5.61 -17.36 -7.14
CA ALA A 33 -6.35 -17.59 -5.91
C ALA A 33 -6.95 -16.26 -5.42
N VAL A 34 -8.21 -16.30 -5.01
CA VAL A 34 -8.92 -15.14 -4.47
C VAL A 34 -9.34 -15.41 -3.04
N VAL A 35 -8.98 -14.49 -2.16
CA VAL A 35 -9.39 -14.47 -0.75
C VAL A 35 -10.35 -13.31 -0.57
N VAL A 36 -11.60 -13.59 -0.26
CA VAL A 36 -12.63 -12.57 -0.05
C VAL A 36 -12.81 -12.35 1.44
N ASN A 37 -12.73 -11.10 1.85
CA ASN A 37 -12.92 -10.66 3.23
C ASN A 37 -14.14 -9.74 3.32
N GLU A 38 -15.32 -10.30 3.53
CA GLU A 38 -16.55 -9.53 3.66
C GLU A 38 -17.18 -9.67 5.05
N LEU A 39 -17.73 -8.56 5.57
CA LEU A 39 -18.52 -8.51 6.79
C LEU A 39 -19.94 -9.04 6.49
N GLY A 40 -20.22 -10.30 6.78
CA GLY A 40 -21.58 -10.82 6.66
C GLY A 40 -21.66 -12.32 6.27
N GLU A 41 -22.83 -12.89 6.46
CA GLU A 41 -23.18 -14.25 6.04
C GLU A 41 -22.88 -14.46 4.55
N ILE A 42 -22.49 -15.68 4.16
CA ILE A 42 -22.11 -16.18 2.82
C ILE A 42 -22.58 -15.22 1.71
N GLY A 43 -21.69 -14.31 1.30
CA GLY A 43 -22.07 -13.20 0.43
C GLY A 43 -22.48 -13.69 -0.96
N LEU A 44 -23.53 -13.11 -1.50
CA LEU A 44 -23.95 -13.27 -2.91
C LEU A 44 -22.75 -13.05 -3.86
N ASP A 45 -21.76 -12.25 -3.44
CA ASP A 45 -20.56 -11.93 -4.19
C ASP A 45 -19.62 -13.11 -4.39
N ASN A 46 -19.51 -14.04 -3.41
CA ASN A 46 -18.74 -15.27 -3.55
C ASN A 46 -19.31 -16.20 -4.65
N LEU A 47 -20.64 -16.23 -4.79
CA LEU A 47 -21.31 -17.01 -5.86
C LEU A 47 -21.04 -16.38 -7.25
N VAL A 48 -20.97 -15.07 -7.34
CA VAL A 48 -20.70 -14.35 -8.61
C VAL A 48 -19.25 -14.57 -9.06
N ILE A 49 -18.28 -14.62 -8.13
CA ILE A 49 -16.87 -14.90 -8.45
C ILE A 49 -16.70 -16.36 -8.86
N ALA A 50 -17.34 -17.32 -8.17
CA ALA A 50 -17.27 -18.75 -8.47
C ALA A 50 -17.77 -19.11 -9.88
N GLN A 51 -18.68 -18.32 -10.45
CA GLN A 51 -19.21 -18.54 -11.81
C GLN A 51 -18.28 -17.99 -12.92
N ALA A 52 -17.22 -17.25 -12.58
CA ALA A 52 -16.43 -16.53 -13.56
C ALA A 52 -15.41 -17.40 -14.33
N THR A 53 -14.82 -18.44 -13.69
CA THR A 53 -13.82 -19.31 -14.36
C THR A 53 -13.61 -20.64 -13.60
N ASP A 54 -13.37 -21.74 -14.32
CA ASP A 54 -13.05 -23.06 -13.76
C ASP A 54 -11.69 -23.16 -13.02
N ASN A 55 -10.86 -22.13 -13.11
CA ASN A 55 -9.48 -22.10 -12.60
C ASN A 55 -9.27 -21.08 -11.46
N VAL A 56 -10.33 -20.63 -10.79
CA VAL A 56 -10.23 -19.71 -9.65
C VAL A 56 -10.44 -20.47 -8.35
N VAL A 57 -9.48 -20.39 -7.45
CA VAL A 57 -9.61 -20.90 -6.07
C VAL A 57 -10.21 -19.81 -5.21
N LEU A 58 -11.46 -19.99 -4.80
CA LEU A 58 -12.12 -19.08 -3.84
C LEU A 58 -11.94 -19.61 -2.43
N LEU A 59 -11.50 -18.76 -1.54
CA LEU A 59 -11.48 -19.01 -0.11
C LEU A 59 -12.30 -17.93 0.61
N ASP A 60 -13.27 -18.40 1.37
CA ASP A 60 -13.94 -17.57 2.36
C ASP A 60 -13.04 -17.51 3.61
N ALA A 61 -12.44 -16.37 3.84
CA ALA A 61 -11.52 -16.18 4.96
C ALA A 61 -12.25 -15.88 6.28
N GLY A 62 -13.57 -15.87 6.28
CA GLY A 62 -14.33 -15.37 7.43
C GLY A 62 -14.05 -13.86 7.64
N CYS A 63 -14.48 -13.32 8.76
CA CYS A 63 -14.31 -11.89 9.06
C CYS A 63 -12.84 -11.54 9.37
N LEU A 64 -12.03 -11.22 8.33
CA LEU A 64 -10.69 -10.61 8.47
C LEU A 64 -10.78 -9.12 8.85
N CYS A 65 -11.97 -8.65 9.26
CA CYS A 65 -12.16 -7.25 9.61
C CYS A 65 -11.34 -6.86 10.85
N CYS A 66 -10.92 -5.66 10.88
CA CYS A 66 -10.16 -4.80 11.82
C CYS A 66 -9.67 -5.36 13.20
N ALA A 67 -10.20 -6.48 13.68
CA ALA A 67 -9.86 -7.06 14.98
C ALA A 67 -9.00 -8.34 14.90
N ASN A 68 -8.85 -8.97 13.74
CA ASN A 68 -8.21 -10.30 13.66
C ASN A 68 -7.19 -10.41 12.52
N THR A 69 -6.14 -9.58 12.56
CA THR A 69 -4.97 -9.68 11.66
C THR A 69 -4.28 -11.06 11.74
N GLY A 70 -4.51 -11.82 12.82
CA GLY A 70 -4.06 -13.20 13.00
C GLY A 70 -4.62 -14.16 11.95
N ALA A 71 -5.85 -13.95 11.48
CA ALA A 71 -6.49 -14.85 10.54
C ALA A 71 -5.87 -14.81 9.12
N LEU A 72 -5.31 -13.67 8.67
CA LEU A 72 -4.75 -13.59 7.30
C LEU A 72 -3.52 -14.49 7.10
N HIS A 73 -2.59 -14.50 8.05
CA HIS A 73 -1.40 -15.36 7.89
C HIS A 73 -1.76 -16.84 7.98
N GLU A 74 -2.75 -17.22 8.79
CA GLU A 74 -3.28 -18.58 8.87
C GLU A 74 -3.97 -18.97 7.57
N THR A 75 -4.81 -18.10 7.01
CA THR A 75 -5.48 -18.32 5.71
C THR A 75 -4.48 -18.53 4.58
N LEU A 76 -3.43 -17.69 4.52
CA LEU A 76 -2.39 -17.82 3.49
C LEU A 76 -1.55 -19.09 3.68
N ALA A 77 -1.28 -19.49 4.93
CA ALA A 77 -0.58 -20.74 5.23
C ALA A 77 -1.43 -21.98 4.87
N ASP A 78 -2.73 -21.96 5.15
CA ASP A 78 -3.65 -23.03 4.76
C ASP A 78 -3.75 -23.13 3.24
N LEU A 79 -3.89 -22.02 2.54
CA LEU A 79 -3.91 -21.93 1.08
C LEU A 79 -2.69 -22.59 0.46
N ASP A 80 -1.50 -22.29 0.97
CA ASP A 80 -0.24 -22.87 0.51
C ASP A 80 -0.14 -24.37 0.83
N GLY A 81 -0.59 -24.78 2.03
CA GLY A 81 -0.67 -26.17 2.44
C GLY A 81 -1.61 -26.99 1.55
N ARG A 82 -2.80 -26.49 1.24
CA ARG A 82 -3.78 -27.15 0.36
C ARG A 82 -3.25 -27.28 -1.07
N ARG A 83 -2.57 -26.23 -1.58
CA ARG A 83 -1.87 -26.30 -2.88
C ARG A 83 -0.81 -27.38 -2.89
N ALA A 84 0.02 -27.44 -1.85
CA ALA A 84 1.09 -28.44 -1.75
C ALA A 84 0.57 -29.89 -1.67
N ARG A 85 -0.61 -30.11 -1.07
CA ARG A 85 -1.28 -31.42 -1.01
C ARG A 85 -2.10 -31.76 -2.25
N GLY A 86 -2.19 -30.85 -3.23
CA GLY A 86 -3.01 -31.03 -4.43
C GLY A 86 -4.52 -31.00 -4.18
N GLU A 87 -4.97 -30.44 -3.08
CA GLU A 87 -6.38 -30.32 -2.71
C GLU A 87 -7.08 -29.18 -3.48
N ILE A 88 -6.30 -28.26 -4.00
CA ILE A 88 -6.74 -27.14 -4.83
C ILE A 88 -5.85 -27.01 -6.07
N PRO A 89 -6.35 -26.43 -7.17
CA PRO A 89 -5.55 -26.17 -8.36
C PRO A 89 -4.33 -25.31 -8.05
N PRO A 90 -3.22 -25.46 -8.80
CA PRO A 90 -2.07 -24.59 -8.67
C PRO A 90 -2.45 -23.15 -9.04
N PHE A 91 -1.90 -22.19 -8.32
CA PHE A 91 -2.09 -20.78 -8.58
C PHE A 91 -0.74 -20.04 -8.64
N GLU A 92 -0.70 -18.98 -9.44
CA GLU A 92 0.50 -18.17 -9.69
C GLU A 92 0.48 -16.85 -8.95
N ARG A 93 -0.69 -16.43 -8.45
CA ARG A 93 -0.89 -15.20 -7.66
C ARG A 93 -2.06 -15.32 -6.71
N VAL A 94 -2.08 -14.41 -5.74
CA VAL A 94 -3.19 -14.27 -4.80
C VAL A 94 -3.74 -12.84 -4.89
N ILE A 95 -5.06 -12.68 -4.95
CA ILE A 95 -5.75 -11.40 -4.80
C ILE A 95 -6.59 -11.48 -3.54
N ILE A 96 -6.40 -10.53 -2.62
CA ILE A 96 -7.16 -10.41 -1.38
C ILE A 96 -8.10 -9.22 -1.52
N GLU A 97 -9.41 -9.45 -1.56
CA GLU A 97 -10.42 -8.39 -1.57
C GLU A 97 -10.79 -8.01 -0.14
N THR A 98 -10.72 -6.72 0.20
CA THR A 98 -11.13 -6.20 1.50
C THR A 98 -12.59 -5.76 1.49
N SER A 99 -13.25 -5.80 2.65
CA SER A 99 -14.54 -5.11 2.83
C SER A 99 -14.42 -3.62 2.49
N GLY A 100 -15.50 -3.07 1.92
CA GLY A 100 -15.54 -1.67 1.50
C GLY A 100 -15.41 -0.64 2.63
N ALA A 101 -15.76 -1.01 3.86
CA ALA A 101 -15.60 -0.17 5.04
C ALA A 101 -14.28 -0.41 5.80
N ALA A 102 -13.45 -1.36 5.34
CA ALA A 102 -12.23 -1.74 6.06
C ALA A 102 -11.10 -0.72 5.84
N ASP A 103 -10.31 -0.48 6.89
CA ASP A 103 -8.97 0.10 6.78
C ASP A 103 -8.01 -1.00 6.26
N PRO A 104 -7.38 -0.85 5.09
CA PRO A 104 -6.50 -1.87 4.54
C PRO A 104 -5.13 -1.96 5.25
N ALA A 105 -4.77 -0.98 6.06
CA ALA A 105 -3.45 -0.90 6.68
C ALA A 105 -3.08 -2.10 7.56
N PRO A 106 -3.95 -2.65 8.41
CA PRO A 106 -3.63 -3.83 9.19
C PRO A 106 -3.26 -5.04 8.34
N LEU A 107 -4.03 -5.30 7.26
CA LEU A 107 -3.73 -6.40 6.33
C LEU A 107 -2.42 -6.16 5.57
N LEU A 108 -2.21 -4.93 5.12
CA LEU A 108 -0.97 -4.55 4.46
C LEU A 108 0.25 -4.73 5.37
N ASN A 109 0.14 -4.41 6.66
CA ASN A 109 1.21 -4.63 7.63
C ASN A 109 1.54 -6.13 7.80
N VAL A 110 0.54 -7.02 7.76
CA VAL A 110 0.77 -8.48 7.75
C VAL A 110 1.49 -8.91 6.47
N LEU A 111 1.04 -8.45 5.31
CA LEU A 111 1.64 -8.80 4.01
C LEU A 111 3.10 -8.33 3.88
N LEU A 112 3.43 -7.20 4.49
CA LEU A 112 4.77 -6.60 4.41
C LEU A 112 5.74 -7.06 5.51
N GLY A 113 5.22 -7.51 6.67
CA GLY A 113 6.07 -7.72 7.84
C GLY A 113 5.94 -9.07 8.53
N HIS A 114 4.89 -9.85 8.30
CA HIS A 114 4.74 -11.13 8.99
C HIS A 114 5.71 -12.18 8.43
N PRO A 115 6.59 -12.80 9.26
CA PRO A 115 7.67 -13.66 8.78
C PRO A 115 7.20 -14.85 7.93
N LEU A 116 6.11 -15.53 8.33
CA LEU A 116 5.56 -16.67 7.58
C LEU A 116 5.00 -16.25 6.23
N VAL A 117 4.35 -15.07 6.17
CA VAL A 117 3.79 -14.54 4.91
C VAL A 117 4.94 -14.12 3.98
N THR A 118 5.89 -13.35 4.46
CA THR A 118 7.01 -12.87 3.63
C THR A 118 7.98 -13.97 3.22
N ALA A 119 7.95 -15.14 3.86
CA ALA A 119 8.72 -16.31 3.43
C ALA A 119 8.17 -16.92 2.13
N ALA A 120 6.84 -17.07 2.00
CA ALA A 120 6.18 -17.74 0.89
C ALA A 120 5.63 -16.76 -0.17
N TYR A 121 5.24 -15.58 0.23
CA TYR A 121 4.56 -14.58 -0.58
C TYR A 121 5.38 -13.32 -0.77
N ALA A 122 5.15 -12.64 -1.90
CA ALA A 122 5.71 -11.31 -2.21
C ALA A 122 4.56 -10.31 -2.40
N PHE A 123 4.44 -9.33 -1.52
CA PHE A 123 3.49 -8.25 -1.74
C PHE A 123 3.87 -7.45 -2.98
N GLU A 124 2.90 -7.25 -3.89
CA GLU A 124 3.11 -6.52 -5.14
C GLU A 124 2.47 -5.13 -5.11
N ALA A 125 1.16 -5.05 -4.89
CA ALA A 125 0.47 -3.77 -4.88
C ALA A 125 -0.87 -3.83 -4.12
N THR A 126 -1.23 -2.70 -3.53
CA THR A 126 -2.61 -2.37 -3.14
C THR A 126 -3.30 -1.70 -4.32
N VAL A 127 -4.34 -2.32 -4.83
CA VAL A 127 -5.21 -1.79 -5.89
C VAL A 127 -6.42 -1.16 -5.24
N CYS A 128 -6.71 0.11 -5.52
CA CYS A 128 -7.90 0.78 -5.01
C CYS A 128 -8.89 1.09 -6.13
N ALA A 129 -10.09 0.53 -6.02
CA ALA A 129 -11.21 0.85 -6.90
C ALA A 129 -11.88 2.16 -6.47
N ILE A 130 -11.93 3.13 -7.36
CA ILE A 130 -12.43 4.49 -7.12
C ILE A 130 -13.67 4.75 -7.96
N ASP A 131 -14.79 5.07 -7.33
CA ASP A 131 -16.05 5.44 -7.98
C ASP A 131 -15.99 6.86 -8.54
N ALA A 132 -16.01 7.03 -9.87
CA ALA A 132 -15.96 8.34 -10.51
C ALA A 132 -17.14 9.24 -10.12
N GLN A 133 -18.30 8.65 -9.82
CA GLN A 133 -19.54 9.40 -9.54
C GLN A 133 -19.61 9.88 -8.10
N HIS A 134 -19.24 9.04 -7.12
CA HIS A 134 -19.55 9.31 -5.71
C HIS A 134 -18.30 9.65 -4.87
N PHE A 135 -17.10 9.27 -5.29
CA PHE A 135 -15.89 9.40 -4.47
C PHE A 135 -15.70 10.80 -3.89
N LEU A 136 -15.73 11.86 -4.72
CA LEU A 136 -15.47 13.22 -4.26
C LEU A 136 -16.57 13.77 -3.33
N HIS A 137 -17.81 13.34 -3.49
CA HIS A 137 -18.92 13.79 -2.64
C HIS A 137 -18.93 13.09 -1.28
N SER A 138 -18.54 11.81 -1.25
CA SER A 138 -18.63 10.99 -0.03
C SER A 138 -17.43 11.15 0.93
N ARG A 139 -16.31 11.74 0.48
CA ARG A 139 -15.07 11.87 1.27
C ARG A 139 -15.23 12.62 2.59
N GLY A 140 -16.08 13.64 2.64
CA GLY A 140 -16.31 14.41 3.85
C GLY A 140 -17.03 13.62 4.94
N GLU A 141 -17.78 12.62 4.55
CA GLU A 141 -18.57 11.75 5.43
C GLU A 141 -17.81 10.48 5.85
N TYR A 142 -16.98 9.94 4.93
CA TYR A 142 -16.31 8.66 5.10
C TYR A 142 -14.78 8.81 4.96
N PRO A 143 -14.05 8.96 6.07
CA PRO A 143 -12.59 9.15 6.05
C PRO A 143 -11.83 7.92 5.53
N GLU A 144 -12.48 6.76 5.44
CA GLU A 144 -11.94 5.52 4.88
C GLU A 144 -11.58 5.67 3.40
N LEU A 145 -12.37 6.43 2.64
CA LEU A 145 -12.14 6.69 1.22
C LEU A 145 -10.73 7.25 0.97
N ASP A 146 -10.38 8.29 1.71
CA ASP A 146 -9.07 8.94 1.56
C ASP A 146 -7.93 8.06 2.08
N LYS A 147 -8.15 7.27 3.15
CA LYS A 147 -7.15 6.33 3.66
C LYS A 147 -6.86 5.22 2.67
N GLN A 148 -7.91 4.62 2.09
CA GLN A 148 -7.78 3.57 1.07
C GLN A 148 -7.02 4.10 -0.14
N ALA A 149 -7.33 5.30 -0.61
CA ALA A 149 -6.62 5.94 -1.71
C ALA A 149 -5.17 6.32 -1.35
N ALA A 150 -4.92 6.81 -0.13
CA ALA A 150 -3.58 7.18 0.33
C ALA A 150 -2.60 5.99 0.42
N ILE A 151 -3.11 4.78 0.69
CA ILE A 151 -2.29 3.56 0.82
C ILE A 151 -2.04 2.89 -0.53
N ALA A 152 -2.87 3.14 -1.55
CA ALA A 152 -2.84 2.42 -2.82
C ALA A 152 -1.53 2.60 -3.60
N GLU A 153 -1.10 1.56 -4.28
CA GLU A 153 -0.07 1.61 -5.32
C GLU A 153 -0.68 1.79 -6.72
N ARG A 154 -1.93 1.35 -6.90
CA ARG A 154 -2.62 1.41 -8.19
C ARG A 154 -4.06 1.84 -8.01
N PHE A 155 -4.54 2.70 -8.89
CA PHE A 155 -5.93 3.11 -8.97
C PHE A 155 -6.61 2.54 -10.19
N TYR A 156 -7.85 2.11 -10.01
CA TYR A 156 -8.78 1.87 -11.09
C TYR A 156 -10.03 2.71 -10.88
N VAL A 157 -10.27 3.66 -11.78
CA VAL A 157 -11.47 4.51 -11.70
C VAL A 157 -12.62 3.81 -12.40
N THR A 158 -13.62 3.43 -11.64
CA THR A 158 -14.85 2.76 -12.09
C THR A 158 -15.91 3.77 -12.48
N LYS A 159 -17.02 3.32 -13.09
CA LYS A 159 -18.21 4.12 -13.43
C LYS A 159 -17.91 5.39 -14.25
N ARG A 160 -16.89 5.30 -15.12
CA ARG A 160 -16.50 6.40 -16.02
C ARG A 160 -17.56 6.71 -17.08
N ASP A 161 -18.51 5.82 -17.26
CA ASP A 161 -19.70 5.97 -18.11
C ASP A 161 -20.82 6.76 -17.45
N LEU A 162 -20.78 6.90 -16.13
CA LEU A 162 -21.81 7.61 -15.35
C LEU A 162 -21.40 9.03 -14.93
N ALA A 163 -20.10 9.35 -14.93
CA ALA A 163 -19.58 10.66 -14.56
C ALA A 163 -18.25 10.96 -15.23
N ASP A 164 -17.93 12.25 -15.42
CA ASP A 164 -16.61 12.69 -15.86
C ASP A 164 -15.54 12.29 -14.81
N PRO A 165 -14.55 11.46 -15.17
CA PRO A 165 -13.52 11.03 -14.24
C PRO A 165 -12.45 12.11 -13.96
N GLN A 166 -12.36 13.18 -14.74
CA GLN A 166 -11.26 14.14 -14.66
C GLN A 166 -11.09 14.79 -13.27
N PRO A 167 -12.16 15.23 -12.57
CA PRO A 167 -12.02 15.79 -11.24
C PRO A 167 -11.45 14.78 -10.22
N VAL A 168 -11.88 13.52 -10.30
CA VAL A 168 -11.37 12.44 -9.43
C VAL A 168 -9.90 12.13 -9.76
N LEU A 169 -9.56 12.06 -11.04
CA LEU A 169 -8.17 11.82 -11.48
C LEU A 169 -7.21 12.91 -11.02
N ALA A 170 -7.63 14.18 -11.10
CA ALA A 170 -6.84 15.30 -10.61
C ALA A 170 -6.62 15.20 -9.10
N PHE A 171 -7.68 14.91 -8.34
CA PHE A 171 -7.61 14.72 -6.90
C PHE A 171 -6.68 13.57 -6.49
N LEU A 172 -6.78 12.40 -7.13
CA LEU A 172 -5.96 11.23 -6.80
C LEU A 172 -4.46 11.49 -7.02
N ARG A 173 -4.10 12.25 -8.07
CA ARG A 173 -2.70 12.65 -8.31
C ARG A 173 -2.15 13.57 -7.22
N GLU A 174 -2.99 14.40 -6.62
CA GLU A 174 -2.59 15.26 -5.50
C GLU A 174 -2.52 14.48 -4.19
N LEU A 175 -3.48 13.58 -3.94
CA LEU A 175 -3.56 12.81 -2.71
C LEU A 175 -2.43 11.78 -2.60
N ASN A 176 -2.18 11.06 -3.68
CA ASN A 176 -1.18 10.00 -3.73
C ASN A 176 -0.47 10.00 -5.10
N PRO A 177 0.57 10.83 -5.26
CA PRO A 177 1.31 10.97 -6.51
C PRO A 177 2.14 9.72 -6.87
N GLU A 178 2.34 8.82 -5.89
CA GLU A 178 3.10 7.57 -6.09
C GLU A 178 2.27 6.47 -6.75
N ALA A 179 0.94 6.57 -6.72
CA ALA A 179 0.06 5.55 -7.25
C ALA A 179 -0.13 5.70 -8.77
N GLU A 180 -0.07 4.57 -9.47
CA GLU A 180 -0.34 4.51 -10.91
C GLU A 180 -1.85 4.47 -11.16
N ILE A 181 -2.32 5.24 -12.13
CA ILE A 181 -3.72 5.20 -12.57
C ILE A 181 -3.79 4.33 -13.82
N LEU A 182 -4.36 3.14 -13.70
CA LEU A 182 -4.41 2.15 -14.75
C LEU A 182 -5.84 1.98 -15.29
N ALA A 183 -5.96 1.61 -16.55
CA ALA A 183 -7.24 1.39 -17.23
C ALA A 183 -7.51 -0.09 -17.55
N SER A 184 -6.47 -0.91 -17.57
CA SER A 184 -6.58 -2.35 -17.85
C SER A 184 -6.68 -3.14 -16.54
N PRO A 185 -7.72 -3.98 -16.37
CA PRO A 185 -7.82 -4.86 -15.22
C PRO A 185 -6.65 -5.85 -15.10
N ALA A 186 -6.08 -6.31 -16.22
CA ALA A 186 -4.94 -7.21 -16.23
C ALA A 186 -3.67 -6.53 -15.70
N GLU A 187 -3.43 -5.25 -16.03
CA GLU A 187 -2.27 -4.50 -15.56
C GLU A 187 -2.34 -4.24 -14.04
N LEU A 188 -3.55 -4.10 -13.47
CA LEU A 188 -3.73 -3.87 -12.04
C LEU A 188 -3.16 -4.99 -11.17
N PHE A 189 -3.23 -6.23 -11.66
CA PHE A 189 -2.79 -7.43 -10.94
C PHE A 189 -1.59 -8.12 -11.61
N SER A 190 -0.81 -7.38 -12.40
CA SER A 190 0.47 -7.84 -12.93
C SER A 190 1.61 -7.46 -11.98
N SER A 191 2.59 -8.37 -11.83
CA SER A 191 3.80 -8.05 -11.06
C SER A 191 4.63 -6.96 -11.76
N TYR A 192 5.30 -6.14 -10.96
CA TYR A 192 6.22 -5.15 -11.49
C TYR A 192 7.43 -5.84 -12.14
N ASP A 193 7.85 -5.31 -13.28
CA ASP A 193 9.06 -5.75 -13.94
C ASP A 193 10.31 -5.11 -13.32
N GLY A 194 11.16 -5.94 -12.71
CA GLY A 194 12.46 -5.54 -12.19
C GLY A 194 12.41 -4.36 -11.21
N ALA A 195 13.24 -3.36 -11.50
CA ALA A 195 13.45 -2.19 -10.63
C ALA A 195 12.23 -1.26 -10.52
N LYS A 196 11.23 -1.37 -11.41
CA LYS A 196 10.01 -0.53 -11.35
C LYS A 196 9.25 -0.66 -10.05
N LYS A 197 9.33 -1.82 -9.38
CA LYS A 197 8.74 -2.06 -8.05
C LYS A 197 9.24 -1.08 -7.00
N TYR A 198 10.47 -0.61 -7.14
CA TYR A 198 11.14 0.26 -6.16
C TYR A 198 11.15 1.72 -6.56
N LYS A 199 10.41 2.08 -7.60
CA LYS A 199 10.32 3.47 -8.04
C LYS A 199 9.62 4.30 -6.98
N VAL A 200 10.28 5.38 -6.56
CA VAL A 200 9.73 6.45 -5.73
C VAL A 200 9.84 7.72 -6.55
N SER A 201 8.70 8.27 -6.96
CA SER A 201 8.67 9.47 -7.80
C SER A 201 8.84 10.71 -6.95
N PHE A 202 9.76 11.59 -7.33
CA PHE A 202 9.92 12.89 -6.68
C PHE A 202 9.43 13.98 -7.63
N GLN A 203 8.25 14.52 -7.37
CA GLN A 203 7.66 15.59 -8.19
C GLN A 203 7.93 17.00 -7.61
N GLY A 204 8.85 17.10 -6.62
CA GLY A 204 9.11 18.34 -5.89
C GLY A 204 8.06 18.60 -4.79
N PRO A 205 8.09 19.78 -4.15
CA PRO A 205 7.13 20.10 -3.12
C PRO A 205 5.72 20.14 -3.72
N ILE A 206 4.89 19.17 -3.30
CA ILE A 206 3.50 19.08 -3.72
C ILE A 206 2.73 20.17 -2.99
N ARG A 207 2.42 21.27 -3.70
CA ARG A 207 1.54 22.32 -3.17
C ARG A 207 0.10 21.81 -3.19
N SER A 208 -0.19 20.87 -2.32
CA SER A 208 -1.54 20.35 -2.11
C SER A 208 -2.43 21.48 -1.58
N ARG A 209 -3.51 21.80 -2.28
CA ARG A 209 -4.59 22.59 -1.71
C ARG A 209 -5.18 21.80 -0.54
N ALA A 210 -5.49 22.49 0.58
CA ALA A 210 -6.04 21.84 1.76
C ALA A 210 -7.24 20.96 1.38
N HIS A 211 -7.11 19.65 1.61
CA HIS A 211 -8.21 18.71 1.43
C HIS A 211 -9.01 18.64 2.74
N PHE A 212 -10.31 18.44 2.63
CA PHE A 212 -11.21 18.33 3.80
C PHE A 212 -10.81 17.25 4.80
N SER A 213 -10.05 16.24 4.37
CA SER A 213 -9.59 15.11 5.22
C SER A 213 -8.28 15.35 5.96
N GLY A 214 -7.60 16.48 5.74
CA GLY A 214 -6.28 16.74 6.32
C GLY A 214 -5.14 15.85 5.78
N ILE A 215 -5.41 14.95 4.82
CA ILE A 215 -4.38 14.06 4.25
C ILE A 215 -3.61 14.80 3.16
N ARG A 216 -2.27 14.71 3.24
CA ARG A 216 -1.35 15.34 2.28
C ARG A 216 -0.16 14.43 2.00
N ALA A 217 0.35 14.53 0.76
CA ALA A 217 1.62 13.93 0.37
C ALA A 217 2.74 14.96 0.47
N HIS A 218 3.87 14.54 1.03
CA HIS A 218 5.09 15.34 1.18
C HIS A 218 6.26 14.57 0.59
N ALA A 219 7.09 15.22 -0.19
CA ALA A 219 8.25 14.62 -0.82
C ALA A 219 9.53 15.32 -0.38
N PHE A 220 10.49 14.54 0.11
CA PHE A 220 11.75 15.03 0.68
C PHE A 220 12.96 14.43 -0.04
N ARG A 221 14.05 15.19 -0.06
CA ARG A 221 15.38 14.72 -0.43
C ARG A 221 16.29 14.74 0.79
N PRO A 222 16.28 13.67 1.61
CA PRO A 222 17.15 13.62 2.79
C PRO A 222 18.62 13.73 2.38
N PRO A 223 19.42 14.60 3.04
CA PRO A 223 20.83 14.76 2.73
C PRO A 223 21.63 13.51 3.15
N ALA A 224 22.68 13.20 2.38
CA ALA A 224 23.67 12.21 2.77
C ALA A 224 24.65 12.78 3.82
N PRO A 225 25.30 11.94 4.64
CA PRO A 225 25.20 10.49 4.67
C PRO A 225 23.98 10.01 5.48
N ILE A 226 23.32 8.94 5.03
CA ILE A 226 22.32 8.22 5.81
C ILE A 226 22.93 6.92 6.29
N THR A 227 22.72 6.56 7.56
CA THR A 227 23.25 5.35 8.16
C THR A 227 22.14 4.41 8.61
N TRP A 228 22.44 3.12 8.84
CA TRP A 228 21.46 2.20 9.43
C TRP A 228 21.03 2.62 10.84
N ALA A 229 21.95 3.20 11.64
CA ALA A 229 21.60 3.79 12.93
C ALA A 229 20.64 4.98 12.77
N GLY A 230 20.89 5.83 11.75
CA GLY A 230 20.02 6.94 11.38
C GLY A 230 18.64 6.50 10.94
N TRP A 231 18.55 5.49 10.07
CA TRP A 231 17.26 4.92 9.69
C TRP A 231 16.48 4.38 10.90
N ALA A 232 17.14 3.64 11.79
CA ALA A 232 16.53 3.12 13.01
C ALA A 232 16.08 4.25 13.96
N ALA A 233 16.89 5.30 14.10
CA ALA A 233 16.55 6.46 14.92
C ALA A 233 15.36 7.24 14.35
N TRP A 234 15.38 7.52 13.05
CA TRP A 234 14.30 8.24 12.37
C TRP A 234 12.98 7.46 12.37
N SER A 235 13.01 6.16 12.03
CA SER A 235 11.80 5.35 11.99
C SER A 235 11.15 5.21 13.36
N ARG A 236 11.95 5.13 14.45
CA ARG A 236 11.45 5.17 15.81
C ARG A 236 10.81 6.51 16.14
N LEU A 237 11.51 7.63 15.89
CA LEU A 237 11.01 8.98 16.12
C LEU A 237 9.71 9.22 15.36
N ALA A 238 9.66 8.90 14.07
CA ALA A 238 8.48 9.07 13.24
C ALA A 238 7.27 8.25 13.75
N ARG A 239 7.51 7.05 14.25
CA ARG A 239 6.47 6.21 14.87
C ARG A 239 5.96 6.82 16.18
N GLU A 240 6.85 7.28 17.05
CA GLU A 240 6.52 7.84 18.36
C GLU A 240 5.75 9.15 18.23
N GLU A 241 6.18 10.04 17.32
CA GLU A 241 5.60 11.38 17.16
C GLU A 241 4.33 11.40 16.29
N PHE A 242 4.32 10.64 15.21
CA PHE A 242 3.26 10.71 14.21
C PHE A 242 2.31 9.50 14.25
N GLY A 243 2.81 8.31 14.60
CA GLY A 243 2.01 7.09 14.71
C GLY A 243 1.15 6.83 13.49
N ALA A 244 -0.12 6.48 13.69
CA ALA A 244 -1.06 6.16 12.62
C ALA A 244 -1.42 7.36 11.72
N ARG A 245 -1.08 8.61 12.12
CA ARG A 245 -1.24 9.79 11.27
C ARG A 245 -0.26 9.81 10.10
N LEU A 246 0.87 9.09 10.20
CA LEU A 246 1.79 8.85 9.09
C LEU A 246 1.28 7.63 8.30
N ILE A 247 0.36 7.88 7.36
CA ILE A 247 -0.43 6.86 6.68
C ILE A 247 0.45 5.95 5.80
N ARG A 248 1.34 6.57 4.99
CA ARG A 248 2.22 5.85 4.08
C ARG A 248 3.58 6.51 4.03
N VAL A 249 4.63 5.71 4.09
CA VAL A 249 6.01 6.13 3.81
C VAL A 249 6.58 5.23 2.73
N LYS A 250 7.21 5.82 1.73
CA LYS A 250 8.04 5.14 0.75
C LYS A 250 9.32 5.93 0.54
N GLY A 251 10.43 5.25 0.47
CA GLY A 251 11.72 5.89 0.20
C GLY A 251 12.68 5.00 -0.57
N LEU A 252 13.52 5.62 -1.35
CA LEU A 252 14.67 5.01 -1.96
C LEU A 252 15.89 5.79 -1.46
N LEU A 253 16.65 5.15 -0.59
CA LEU A 253 17.72 5.79 0.19
C LEU A 253 19.03 5.04 -0.01
N GLN A 254 20.11 5.79 -0.18
CA GLN A 254 21.44 5.25 0.00
C GLN A 254 21.77 5.25 1.48
N ILE A 255 21.75 4.06 2.09
CA ILE A 255 22.06 3.86 3.51
C ILE A 255 23.44 3.18 3.61
N ASP A 256 24.41 3.89 4.17
CA ASP A 256 25.82 3.54 4.10
C ASP A 256 26.25 3.26 2.64
N ASP A 257 26.61 2.04 2.30
CA ASP A 257 27.08 1.60 0.98
C ASP A 257 25.99 0.94 0.11
N ARG A 258 24.71 0.94 0.57
CA ARG A 258 23.64 0.18 -0.07
C ARG A 258 22.46 1.06 -0.45
N ILE A 259 21.86 0.77 -1.60
CA ILE A 259 20.57 1.34 -1.97
C ILE A 259 19.48 0.49 -1.30
N ALA A 260 18.61 1.11 -0.55
CA ALA A 260 17.53 0.47 0.18
C ALA A 260 16.17 1.10 -0.17
N PHE A 261 15.21 0.25 -0.53
CA PHE A 261 13.81 0.62 -0.55
C PHE A 261 13.22 0.48 0.84
N VAL A 262 12.74 1.57 1.38
CA VAL A 262 12.15 1.65 2.72
C VAL A 262 10.66 1.96 2.62
N GLN A 263 9.88 1.38 3.54
CA GLN A 263 8.44 1.61 3.55
C GLN A 263 7.85 1.50 4.94
N GLY A 264 6.76 2.23 5.16
CA GLY A 264 5.98 2.21 6.38
C GLY A 264 4.50 2.42 6.11
N VAL A 265 3.65 1.88 6.99
CA VAL A 265 2.19 1.98 6.94
C VAL A 265 1.68 2.26 8.34
N GLN A 266 0.99 3.40 8.52
CA GLN A 266 0.45 3.84 9.82
C GLN A 266 1.47 3.77 10.96
N GLY A 267 2.69 4.29 10.71
CA GLY A 267 3.78 4.32 11.68
C GLY A 267 4.48 2.97 11.92
N VAL A 268 4.07 1.90 11.25
CA VAL A 268 4.77 0.61 11.27
C VAL A 268 5.75 0.57 10.12
N PHE A 269 7.05 0.54 10.42
CA PHE A 269 8.11 0.45 9.42
C PHE A 269 8.53 -0.99 9.21
N HIS A 270 8.66 -1.37 7.94
CA HIS A 270 9.03 -2.74 7.54
C HIS A 270 10.53 -2.85 7.27
N PRO A 271 11.10 -4.08 7.31
CA PRO A 271 12.50 -4.27 6.99
C PRO A 271 12.85 -3.70 5.63
N PRO A 272 13.90 -2.86 5.53
CA PRO A 272 14.36 -2.32 4.26
C PRO A 272 14.73 -3.43 3.27
N GLN A 273 14.35 -3.23 1.99
CA GLN A 273 14.67 -4.15 0.92
C GLN A 273 15.87 -3.62 0.15
N GLN A 274 16.93 -4.43 0.04
CA GLN A 274 18.10 -4.05 -0.76
C GLN A 274 17.73 -3.97 -2.25
N VAL A 275 18.15 -2.91 -2.90
CA VAL A 275 18.03 -2.68 -4.34
C VAL A 275 19.45 -2.65 -4.91
N HIS A 276 19.68 -3.37 -6.01
CA HIS A 276 21.03 -3.46 -6.58
C HIS A 276 21.43 -2.18 -7.30
N ASP A 277 20.50 -1.55 -8.02
CA ASP A 277 20.73 -0.35 -8.80
C ASP A 277 19.58 0.65 -8.62
N TRP A 278 19.82 1.92 -8.89
CA TRP A 278 18.77 2.93 -8.94
C TRP A 278 17.78 2.61 -10.07
N PRO A 279 16.45 2.68 -9.81
CA PRO A 279 15.44 2.30 -10.80
C PRO A 279 15.27 3.31 -11.96
N ASP A 280 15.91 4.46 -11.86
CA ASP A 280 15.87 5.55 -12.84
C ASP A 280 17.17 6.39 -12.82
N ALA A 281 17.22 7.43 -13.62
CA ALA A 281 18.39 8.32 -13.72
C ALA A 281 18.57 9.25 -12.49
N ASP A 282 17.61 9.31 -11.59
CA ASP A 282 17.69 10.12 -10.37
C ASP A 282 18.31 9.30 -9.23
N HIS A 283 19.60 9.48 -9.02
CA HIS A 283 20.37 8.77 -8.01
C HIS A 283 20.40 9.47 -6.64
N ALA A 284 19.47 10.36 -6.38
CA ALA A 284 19.37 11.04 -5.09
C ALA A 284 18.42 10.33 -4.12
N ASN A 285 18.68 10.48 -2.83
CA ASN A 285 17.76 10.03 -1.78
C ASN A 285 16.38 10.64 -1.98
N ARG A 286 15.34 9.84 -1.87
CA ARG A 286 13.94 10.23 -2.02
C ARG A 286 13.10 9.60 -0.94
N LEU A 287 12.26 10.41 -0.28
CA LEU A 287 11.34 9.96 0.75
C LEU A 287 9.99 10.64 0.52
N VAL A 288 8.94 9.87 0.33
CA VAL A 288 7.57 10.35 0.21
C VAL A 288 6.78 9.91 1.42
N CYS A 289 6.12 10.85 2.06
CA CYS A 289 5.29 10.66 3.23
C CYS A 289 3.86 11.12 2.91
N ILE A 290 2.87 10.25 3.08
CA ILE A 290 1.46 10.63 3.07
C ILE A 290 0.99 10.62 4.51
N SER A 291 0.53 11.78 4.99
CA SER A 291 0.18 11.97 6.40
C SER A 291 -1.16 12.68 6.56
N ARG A 292 -1.78 12.54 7.74
CA ARG A 292 -2.99 13.25 8.14
C ARG A 292 -2.64 14.25 9.23
N ASP A 293 -3.00 15.53 8.99
CA ASP A 293 -2.86 16.63 9.95
C ASP A 293 -1.44 16.71 10.56
N ILE A 294 -0.41 16.49 9.73
CA ILE A 294 0.99 16.69 10.06
C ILE A 294 1.53 17.76 9.11
N PRO A 295 2.00 18.90 9.64
CA PRO A 295 2.70 19.92 8.84
C PRO A 295 3.95 19.35 8.17
N GLU A 296 4.26 19.83 6.96
CA GLU A 296 5.47 19.42 6.24
C GLU A 296 6.73 19.73 7.06
N GLU A 297 6.74 20.86 7.75
CA GLU A 297 7.82 21.33 8.60
C GLU A 297 8.12 20.33 9.72
N ASP A 298 7.08 19.73 10.32
CA ASP A 298 7.26 18.78 11.41
C ASP A 298 7.91 17.47 10.92
N ILE A 299 7.57 17.02 9.72
CA ILE A 299 8.27 15.87 9.11
C ILE A 299 9.71 16.25 8.76
N ALA A 300 9.90 17.42 8.15
CA ALA A 300 11.22 17.93 7.77
C ALA A 300 12.17 18.05 8.96
N LEU A 301 11.68 18.51 10.12
CA LEU A 301 12.45 18.60 11.37
C LEU A 301 12.99 17.24 11.85
N THR A 302 12.34 16.13 11.49
CA THR A 302 12.81 14.79 11.89
C THR A 302 13.93 14.25 11.00
N LEU A 303 14.05 14.72 9.75
CA LEU A 303 14.99 14.16 8.76
C LEU A 303 16.46 14.16 9.19
N PRO A 304 16.98 15.15 9.97
CA PRO A 304 18.36 15.09 10.47
C PRO A 304 18.67 13.84 11.29
N ALA A 305 17.67 13.16 11.87
CA ALA A 305 17.88 11.91 12.57
C ALA A 305 18.43 10.79 11.66
N LEU A 306 18.17 10.85 10.35
CA LEU A 306 18.71 9.94 9.35
C LEU A 306 20.26 9.97 9.28
N ASN A 307 20.87 11.07 9.69
CA ASN A 307 22.32 11.25 9.69
C ASN A 307 22.99 10.84 11.00
N THR A 308 22.27 10.14 11.91
CA THR A 308 22.87 9.63 13.17
C THR A 308 24.05 8.74 12.86
N PRO A 309 25.25 8.98 13.43
CA PRO A 309 26.45 8.21 13.13
C PRO A 309 26.31 6.72 13.51
N ALA A 310 26.98 5.85 12.77
CA ALA A 310 27.03 4.44 13.08
C ALA A 310 27.57 4.20 14.52
N GLY A 311 26.98 3.24 15.22
CA GLY A 311 27.34 2.92 16.61
C GLY A 311 26.74 3.88 17.66
N THR A 312 25.97 4.87 17.25
CA THR A 312 25.31 5.82 18.16
C THR A 312 23.85 5.37 18.40
N GLN A 313 23.47 5.23 19.67
CA GLN A 313 22.05 5.15 20.06
C GLN A 313 21.54 6.57 20.36
N ALA A 314 21.05 7.25 19.34
CA ALA A 314 20.44 8.56 19.51
C ALA A 314 18.95 8.42 19.82
N ILE A 315 18.51 9.10 20.86
CA ILE A 315 17.09 9.28 21.18
C ILE A 315 16.76 10.73 20.84
N TYR A 316 15.85 10.92 19.89
CA TYR A 316 15.37 12.22 19.50
C TYR A 316 13.95 12.43 20.02
N SER A 317 13.61 13.68 20.37
CA SER A 317 12.23 14.11 20.55
C SER A 317 11.98 15.36 19.71
N MET A 318 10.73 15.60 19.36
CA MET A 318 10.34 16.82 18.60
C MET A 318 10.71 18.10 19.35
N GLN A 319 10.60 18.09 20.70
CA GLN A 319 11.00 19.23 21.51
C GLN A 319 12.47 19.58 21.31
N GLN A 320 13.37 18.58 21.41
CA GLN A 320 14.81 18.79 21.23
C GLN A 320 15.16 19.23 19.81
N LEU A 321 14.42 18.76 18.80
CA LEU A 321 14.66 19.15 17.42
C LEU A 321 14.19 20.59 17.16
N ARG A 322 13.07 21.02 17.73
CA ARG A 322 12.57 22.39 17.63
C ARG A 322 13.47 23.42 18.36
N GLU A 323 14.13 23.02 19.46
CA GLU A 323 15.09 23.87 20.17
C GLU A 323 16.41 24.07 19.41
N LYS A 324 16.72 23.18 18.44
CA LYS A 324 17.95 23.23 17.64
C LYS A 324 17.77 23.85 16.25
N ALA A 325 16.53 23.99 15.78
CA ALA A 325 16.17 24.56 14.47
C ALA A 325 15.99 26.08 14.56
#